data_1edd0bbe72fd0f729be1278781a6aab5
#
_entry.id   1edd0bbe72fd0f729be1278781a6aab5
#
_cell.length_a   1.000
_cell.length_b   1.000
_cell.length_c   1.000
_cell.angle_alpha   90.00
_cell.angle_beta   90.00
_cell.angle_gamma   90.00
#
_symmetry.space_group_name_H-M   'P 1'
#
loop_
_entity.id
_entity.type
_entity.pdbx_description
1 polymer ?
#
loop_
_entity_poly.entity_id
_entity_poly.type
_entity_poly.pdbx_seq_one_letter_code
_entity_poly.pdbx_strand_id
1 'polypeptide(L)'
;LSNFENYTKSASADSQFKLKNMMQQIVYLENSYPQLDSIWLYSSRDGLFITKYGCFTEEEFFQERYTLTTSAGRSLQDALDEQQPFSYLATMQVKSYYSNTECISFIRSVSGYSGQPDGQIILNVKSGTLTNILKKVSAGEDLTAVLLDQEGGAIASSREGFPTGE
;
A
#
# COMPACT_ATOMS: atom_id res chain seq x y z
N LEU A 1 4.33 -12.42 16.42
CA LEU A 1 3.96 -13.86 16.29
C LEU A 1 2.81 -14.24 17.22
N SER A 2 2.73 -13.68 18.45
CA SER A 2 1.72 -14.10 19.44
C SER A 2 0.26 -13.84 19.02
N ASN A 3 -0.04 -12.70 18.37
CA ASN A 3 -1.41 -12.36 18.00
C ASN A 3 -1.88 -13.07 16.73
N PHE A 4 -0.98 -13.31 15.77
CA PHE A 4 -1.28 -14.18 14.64
C PHE A 4 -1.62 -15.60 15.10
N GLU A 5 -0.83 -16.15 16.04
CA GLU A 5 -1.09 -17.46 16.63
C GLU A 5 -2.42 -17.49 17.41
N ASN A 6 -2.77 -16.41 18.11
CA ASN A 6 -4.04 -16.31 18.83
C ASN A 6 -5.22 -16.14 17.87
N TYR A 7 -5.10 -15.32 16.82
CA TYR A 7 -6.13 -15.19 15.78
C TYR A 7 -6.32 -16.51 15.03
N THR A 8 -5.24 -17.18 14.64
CA THR A 8 -5.31 -18.47 13.95
C THR A 8 -5.83 -19.60 14.84
N LYS A 9 -5.63 -19.54 16.15
CA LYS A 9 -6.19 -20.53 17.12
C LYS A 9 -7.68 -20.33 17.38
N SER A 10 -8.17 -19.08 17.32
CA SER A 10 -9.60 -18.77 17.54
C SER A 10 -10.43 -18.81 16.27
N ALA A 11 -9.80 -18.65 15.09
CA ALA A 11 -10.48 -18.71 13.82
C ALA A 11 -10.81 -20.15 13.41
N SER A 12 -11.95 -20.35 12.72
CA SER A 12 -12.28 -21.64 12.14
C SER A 12 -11.20 -22.11 11.16
N ALA A 13 -11.07 -23.42 10.94
CA ALA A 13 -10.12 -23.96 9.97
C ALA A 13 -10.29 -23.36 8.56
N ASP A 14 -11.52 -23.01 8.17
CA ASP A 14 -11.82 -22.33 6.91
C ASP A 14 -11.24 -20.90 6.87
N SER A 15 -11.35 -20.16 7.97
CA SER A 15 -10.79 -18.80 8.08
C SER A 15 -9.25 -18.80 8.02
N GLN A 16 -8.62 -19.78 8.68
CA GLN A 16 -7.16 -19.96 8.63
C GLN A 16 -6.68 -20.29 7.22
N PHE A 17 -7.40 -21.14 6.51
CA PHE A 17 -7.10 -21.51 5.13
C PHE A 17 -7.23 -20.32 4.19
N LYS A 18 -8.30 -19.52 4.31
CA LYS A 18 -8.51 -18.30 3.53
C LYS A 18 -7.38 -17.27 3.77
N LEU A 19 -7.02 -17.05 5.03
CA LEU A 19 -5.93 -16.14 5.39
C LEU A 19 -4.60 -16.58 4.77
N LYS A 20 -4.26 -17.88 4.89
CA LYS A 20 -3.06 -18.44 4.27
C LYS A 20 -3.05 -18.25 2.75
N ASN A 21 -4.18 -18.47 2.09
CA ASN A 21 -4.30 -18.27 0.65
C ASN A 21 -4.11 -16.79 0.27
N MET A 22 -4.68 -15.84 1.01
CA MET A 22 -4.47 -14.41 0.77
C MET A 22 -3.00 -14.03 0.90
N MET A 23 -2.31 -14.48 1.95
CA MET A 23 -0.87 -14.25 2.12
C MET A 23 -0.04 -14.84 0.97
N GLN A 24 -0.37 -16.04 0.49
CA GLN A 24 0.30 -16.64 -0.67
C GLN A 24 0.06 -15.84 -1.96
N GLN A 25 -1.14 -15.31 -2.17
CA GLN A 25 -1.44 -14.43 -3.31
C GLN A 25 -0.63 -13.13 -3.23
N ILE A 26 -0.51 -12.52 -2.05
CA ILE A 26 0.33 -11.34 -1.84
C ILE A 26 1.79 -11.65 -2.23
N VAL A 27 2.36 -12.75 -1.72
CA VAL A 27 3.73 -13.18 -2.06
C VAL A 27 3.89 -13.36 -3.57
N TYR A 28 2.94 -14.03 -4.22
CA TYR A 28 2.96 -14.26 -5.65
C TYR A 28 2.95 -12.93 -6.44
N LEU A 29 2.06 -12.01 -6.09
CA LEU A 29 1.94 -10.72 -6.75
C LEU A 29 3.19 -9.86 -6.55
N GLU A 30 3.71 -9.75 -5.33
CA GLU A 30 4.93 -8.98 -5.06
C GLU A 30 6.14 -9.52 -5.83
N ASN A 31 6.26 -10.85 -5.94
CA ASN A 31 7.34 -11.47 -6.70
C ASN A 31 7.17 -11.31 -8.23
N SER A 32 5.92 -11.24 -8.71
CA SER A 32 5.61 -11.09 -10.14
C SER A 32 5.78 -9.66 -10.64
N TYR A 33 5.69 -8.68 -9.75
CA TYR A 33 5.75 -7.26 -10.08
C TYR A 33 6.87 -6.54 -9.30
N PRO A 34 8.11 -6.51 -9.83
CA PRO A 34 9.28 -5.94 -9.13
C PRO A 34 9.16 -4.45 -8.77
N GLN A 35 8.22 -3.74 -9.41
CA GLN A 35 7.88 -2.35 -9.11
C GLN A 35 7.14 -2.19 -7.78
N LEU A 36 6.49 -3.24 -7.30
CA LEU A 36 5.87 -3.23 -5.98
C LEU A 36 6.95 -3.38 -4.90
N ASP A 37 6.77 -2.64 -3.81
CA ASP A 37 7.49 -2.87 -2.56
C ASP A 37 6.71 -3.87 -1.71
N SER A 38 5.43 -3.58 -1.49
CA SER A 38 4.56 -4.40 -0.67
C SER A 38 3.08 -4.20 -1.03
N ILE A 39 2.29 -5.21 -0.71
CA ILE A 39 0.83 -5.21 -0.79
C ILE A 39 0.29 -5.47 0.61
N TRP A 40 -0.62 -4.62 1.08
CA TRP A 40 -1.31 -4.80 2.34
C TRP A 40 -2.81 -4.83 2.11
N LEU A 41 -3.49 -5.74 2.79
CA LEU A 41 -4.94 -5.77 2.86
C LEU A 41 -5.33 -5.33 4.25
N TYR A 42 -6.23 -4.37 4.35
CA TYR A 42 -6.76 -3.89 5.61
C TYR A 42 -8.24 -4.24 5.72
N SER A 43 -8.63 -4.89 6.81
CA SER A 43 -10.02 -5.14 7.17
C SER A 43 -10.46 -4.05 8.15
N SER A 44 -11.29 -3.12 7.68
CA SER A 44 -11.84 -2.06 8.55
C SER A 44 -12.80 -2.61 9.61
N ARG A 45 -13.42 -3.75 9.32
CA ARG A 45 -14.31 -4.44 10.24
C ARG A 45 -13.59 -5.03 11.45
N ASP A 46 -12.41 -5.61 11.23
CA ASP A 46 -11.68 -6.38 12.23
C ASP A 46 -10.46 -5.62 12.77
N GLY A 47 -10.12 -4.44 12.21
CA GLY A 47 -8.92 -3.68 12.55
C GLY A 47 -7.62 -4.45 12.27
N LEU A 48 -7.57 -5.20 11.15
CA LEU A 48 -6.48 -6.11 10.86
C LEU A 48 -5.81 -5.80 9.53
N PHE A 49 -4.48 -5.81 9.55
CA PHE A 49 -3.65 -5.80 8.35
C PHE A 49 -3.18 -7.21 8.00
N ILE A 50 -3.31 -7.59 6.72
CA ILE A 50 -2.77 -8.84 6.17
C ILE A 50 -1.66 -8.45 5.20
N THR A 51 -0.48 -9.01 5.43
CA THR A 51 0.72 -8.79 4.61
C THR A 51 1.34 -10.15 4.23
N LYS A 52 2.36 -10.16 3.42
CA LYS A 52 3.13 -11.40 3.17
C LYS A 52 3.77 -12.01 4.43
N TYR A 53 3.97 -11.21 5.47
CA TYR A 53 4.65 -11.64 6.71
C TYR A 53 3.68 -12.11 7.79
N GLY A 54 2.39 -11.85 7.65
CA GLY A 54 1.40 -12.23 8.64
C GLY A 54 0.18 -11.32 8.66
N CYS A 55 -0.63 -11.56 9.68
CA CYS A 55 -1.77 -10.75 10.04
C CYS A 55 -1.43 -9.99 11.33
N PHE A 56 -1.72 -8.70 11.36
CA PHE A 56 -1.36 -7.79 12.45
C PHE A 56 -2.57 -6.93 12.82
N THR A 57 -2.76 -6.65 14.09
CA THR A 57 -3.66 -5.57 14.52
C THR A 57 -3.10 -4.21 14.06
N GLU A 58 -3.93 -3.17 14.01
CA GLU A 58 -3.47 -1.81 13.71
C GLU A 58 -2.31 -1.38 14.62
N GLU A 59 -2.42 -1.66 15.92
CA GLU A 59 -1.40 -1.32 16.88
C GLU A 59 -0.06 -2.00 16.55
N GLU A 60 -0.07 -3.32 16.33
CA GLU A 60 1.14 -4.06 15.95
C GLU A 60 1.72 -3.60 14.61
N PHE A 61 0.83 -3.31 13.65
CA PHE A 61 1.25 -2.86 12.33
C PHE A 61 1.99 -1.53 12.41
N PHE A 62 1.42 -0.51 13.03
CA PHE A 62 1.98 0.83 13.07
C PHE A 62 3.08 1.01 14.12
N GLN A 63 3.06 0.28 15.23
CA GLN A 63 4.03 0.47 16.31
C GLN A 63 5.22 -0.49 16.24
N GLU A 64 5.00 -1.73 15.78
CA GLU A 64 6.03 -2.75 15.86
C GLU A 64 6.60 -3.17 14.50
N ARG A 65 5.79 -3.13 13.43
CA ARG A 65 6.17 -3.74 12.14
C ARG A 65 6.61 -2.73 11.10
N TYR A 66 5.91 -1.60 11.01
CA TYR A 66 6.17 -0.59 10.01
C TYR A 66 6.27 0.79 10.65
N THR A 67 7.30 1.53 10.27
CA THR A 67 7.35 2.97 10.50
C THR A 67 7.03 3.66 9.18
N LEU A 68 5.96 4.44 9.17
CA LEU A 68 5.48 5.13 7.99
C LEU A 68 5.66 6.63 8.19
N THR A 69 6.33 7.28 7.26
CA THR A 69 6.52 8.73 7.28
C THR A 69 6.08 9.28 5.92
N THR A 70 5.15 10.23 5.94
CA THR A 70 4.67 10.93 4.74
C THR A 70 5.20 12.35 4.71
N SER A 71 5.51 12.86 3.53
CA SER A 71 5.99 14.24 3.35
C SER A 71 4.85 15.27 3.35
N ALA A 72 3.63 14.84 3.05
CA ALA A 72 2.47 15.72 2.82
C ALA A 72 1.55 15.91 4.06
N GLY A 73 1.96 15.50 5.24
CA GLY A 73 1.17 15.66 6.48
C GLY A 73 -0.05 14.74 6.61
N ARG A 74 -0.50 14.08 5.54
CA ARG A 74 -1.58 13.09 5.57
C ARG A 74 -1.00 11.71 5.85
N SER A 75 -1.44 11.06 6.91
CA SER A 75 -0.97 9.72 7.28
C SER A 75 -1.73 8.62 6.53
N LEU A 76 -1.19 7.38 6.55
CA LEU A 76 -1.94 6.22 6.07
C LEU A 76 -3.22 6.01 6.88
N GLN A 77 -3.18 6.25 8.19
CA GLN A 77 -4.36 6.16 9.05
C GLN A 77 -5.49 7.09 8.57
N ASP A 78 -5.17 8.37 8.32
CA ASP A 78 -6.16 9.33 7.82
C ASP A 78 -6.79 8.85 6.50
N ALA A 79 -5.96 8.32 5.60
CA ALA A 79 -6.44 7.82 4.31
C ALA A 79 -7.33 6.56 4.44
N LEU A 80 -7.08 5.72 5.44
CA LEU A 80 -7.92 4.55 5.74
C LEU A 80 -9.26 4.97 6.36
N ASP A 81 -9.24 5.95 7.28
CA ASP A 81 -10.43 6.44 7.97
C ASP A 81 -11.42 7.14 7.02
N GLU A 82 -10.91 7.83 6.01
CA GLU A 82 -11.73 8.49 4.99
C GLU A 82 -12.50 7.52 4.08
N GLN A 83 -12.07 6.26 3.98
CA GLN A 83 -12.71 5.21 3.19
C GLN A 83 -13.07 5.62 1.74
N GLN A 84 -12.27 6.48 1.12
CA GLN A 84 -12.48 6.89 -0.26
C GLN A 84 -12.44 5.67 -1.19
N PRO A 85 -13.24 5.63 -2.28
CA PRO A 85 -13.20 4.55 -3.26
C PRO A 85 -11.80 4.31 -3.82
N PHE A 86 -11.05 5.40 -4.02
CA PHE A 86 -9.65 5.41 -4.41
C PHE A 86 -8.97 6.63 -3.81
N SER A 87 -7.76 6.44 -3.28
CA SER A 87 -6.88 7.51 -2.86
C SER A 87 -5.42 7.11 -3.05
N TYR A 88 -4.50 8.05 -2.90
CA TYR A 88 -3.06 7.77 -2.90
C TYR A 88 -2.35 8.62 -1.86
N LEU A 89 -1.17 8.16 -1.45
CA LEU A 89 -0.23 8.91 -0.64
C LEU A 89 1.06 9.05 -1.45
N ALA A 90 1.38 10.26 -1.85
CA ALA A 90 2.64 10.56 -2.50
C ALA A 90 3.77 10.52 -1.47
N THR A 91 4.89 9.93 -1.85
CA THR A 91 6.14 9.96 -1.08
C THR A 91 6.00 9.47 0.37
N MET A 92 5.61 8.21 0.52
CA MET A 92 5.62 7.54 1.81
C MET A 92 6.90 6.74 2.01
N GLN A 93 7.64 7.00 3.10
CA GLN A 93 8.74 6.14 3.52
C GLN A 93 8.16 4.94 4.25
N VAL A 94 8.36 3.75 3.69
CA VAL A 94 7.97 2.48 4.27
C VAL A 94 9.20 1.82 4.86
N LYS A 95 9.34 1.88 6.18
CA LYS A 95 10.41 1.22 6.91
C LYS A 95 9.86 -0.01 7.61
N SER A 96 10.39 -1.17 7.28
CA SER A 96 10.17 -2.43 7.98
C SER A 96 11.48 -2.93 8.61
N TYR A 97 11.43 -4.07 9.28
CA TYR A 97 12.64 -4.71 9.81
C TYR A 97 13.69 -5.01 8.70
N TYR A 98 13.22 -5.27 7.48
CA TYR A 98 14.08 -5.74 6.37
C TYR A 98 14.31 -4.70 5.28
N SER A 99 13.56 -3.62 5.25
CA SER A 99 13.61 -2.63 4.15
C SER A 99 13.32 -1.22 4.64
N ASN A 100 13.83 -0.25 3.89
CA ASN A 100 13.45 1.14 3.98
C ASN A 100 13.30 1.65 2.55
N THR A 101 12.07 1.84 2.10
CA THR A 101 11.75 2.13 0.70
C THR A 101 10.84 3.34 0.61
N GLU A 102 11.15 4.25 -0.30
CA GLU A 102 10.26 5.32 -0.67
C GLU A 102 9.23 4.83 -1.67
N CYS A 103 7.96 4.97 -1.32
CA CYS A 103 6.83 4.46 -2.08
C CYS A 103 5.79 5.55 -2.37
N ILE A 104 5.06 5.34 -3.43
CA ILE A 104 3.74 5.93 -3.64
C ILE A 104 2.73 4.83 -3.30
N SER A 105 1.81 5.12 -2.38
CA SER A 105 0.84 4.14 -1.91
C SER A 105 -0.50 4.42 -2.52
N PHE A 106 -0.99 3.48 -3.32
CA PHE A 106 -2.33 3.51 -3.90
C PHE A 106 -3.27 2.72 -3.01
N ILE A 107 -4.39 3.34 -2.63
CA ILE A 107 -5.36 2.79 -1.68
C ILE A 107 -6.70 2.66 -2.41
N ARG A 108 -7.29 1.48 -2.35
CA ARG A 108 -8.60 1.21 -2.94
C ARG A 108 -9.50 0.54 -1.92
N SER A 109 -10.67 1.13 -1.68
CA SER A 109 -11.71 0.51 -0.86
C SER A 109 -12.35 -0.66 -1.59
N VAL A 110 -12.63 -1.72 -0.85
CA VAL A 110 -13.31 -2.93 -1.30
C VAL A 110 -14.63 -3.03 -0.55
N SER A 111 -15.73 -3.03 -1.31
CA SER A 111 -17.08 -3.17 -0.73
C SER A 111 -17.46 -4.65 -0.66
N GLY A 112 -18.02 -5.05 0.48
CA GLY A 112 -18.64 -6.35 0.64
C GLY A 112 -20.05 -6.42 0.05
N TYR A 113 -20.74 -7.50 0.37
CA TYR A 113 -22.12 -7.73 -0.08
C TYR A 113 -23.12 -6.67 0.41
N SER A 114 -22.82 -5.98 1.51
CA SER A 114 -23.66 -4.92 2.08
C SER A 114 -23.58 -3.60 1.34
N GLY A 115 -22.63 -3.45 0.40
CA GLY A 115 -22.33 -2.18 -0.27
C GLY A 115 -21.53 -1.19 0.58
N GLN A 116 -21.26 -1.52 1.84
CA GLN A 116 -20.35 -0.76 2.70
C GLN A 116 -18.91 -1.22 2.48
N PRO A 117 -17.92 -0.33 2.60
CA PRO A 117 -16.51 -0.73 2.56
C PRO A 117 -16.19 -1.71 3.69
N ASP A 118 -15.81 -2.94 3.36
CA ASP A 118 -15.37 -3.94 4.33
C ASP A 118 -13.86 -3.91 4.57
N GLY A 119 -13.12 -3.22 3.72
CA GLY A 119 -11.68 -3.10 3.83
C GLY A 119 -11.04 -2.33 2.68
N GLN A 120 -9.73 -2.31 2.66
CA GLN A 120 -8.94 -1.60 1.67
C GLN A 120 -7.74 -2.43 1.21
N ILE A 121 -7.37 -2.24 -0.05
CA ILE A 121 -6.14 -2.78 -0.63
C ILE A 121 -5.16 -1.61 -0.75
N ILE A 122 -3.98 -1.77 -0.21
CA ILE A 122 -2.89 -0.80 -0.26
C ILE A 122 -1.76 -1.40 -1.12
N LEU A 123 -1.44 -0.72 -2.23
CA LEU A 123 -0.34 -1.08 -3.12
C LEU A 123 0.79 -0.07 -2.94
N ASN A 124 1.89 -0.49 -2.36
CA ASN A 124 3.09 0.34 -2.21
C ASN A 124 3.98 0.14 -3.43
N VAL A 125 4.06 1.14 -4.28
CA VAL A 125 4.86 1.15 -5.50
C VAL A 125 6.12 1.97 -5.25
N LYS A 126 7.29 1.40 -5.55
CA LYS A 126 8.58 2.09 -5.40
C LYS A 126 8.61 3.35 -6.25
N SER A 127 8.76 4.52 -5.64
CA SER A 127 8.73 5.82 -6.33
C SER A 127 9.81 5.90 -7.43
N GLY A 128 11.01 5.42 -7.16
CA GLY A 128 12.08 5.36 -8.15
C GLY A 128 11.76 4.51 -9.38
N THR A 129 10.93 3.48 -9.24
CA THR A 129 10.51 2.66 -10.39
C THR A 129 9.54 3.42 -11.29
N LEU A 130 8.56 4.14 -10.72
CA LEU A 130 7.65 4.98 -11.49
C LEU A 130 8.41 6.09 -12.22
N THR A 131 9.29 6.79 -11.53
CA THR A 131 10.18 7.81 -12.16
C THR A 131 10.99 7.22 -13.31
N ASN A 132 11.55 6.02 -13.17
CA ASN A 132 12.32 5.37 -14.23
C ASN A 132 11.44 4.97 -15.43
N ILE A 133 10.21 4.55 -15.22
CA ILE A 133 9.26 4.28 -16.30
C ILE A 133 8.96 5.58 -17.05
N LEU A 134 8.66 6.66 -16.34
CA LEU A 134 8.40 7.97 -16.95
C LEU A 134 9.63 8.51 -17.71
N LYS A 135 10.85 8.35 -17.16
CA LYS A 135 12.10 8.70 -17.85
C LYS A 135 12.27 7.92 -19.16
N LYS A 136 11.90 6.64 -19.20
CA LYS A 136 11.95 5.84 -20.44
C LYS A 136 10.94 6.31 -21.49
N VAL A 137 9.75 6.72 -21.07
CA VAL A 137 8.70 7.25 -21.97
C VAL A 137 9.14 8.58 -22.58
N SER A 138 9.83 9.43 -21.83
CA SER A 138 10.34 10.73 -22.30
C SER A 138 11.74 10.66 -22.92
N ALA A 139 12.35 9.47 -23.05
CA ALA A 139 13.70 9.34 -23.59
C ALA A 139 13.77 9.69 -25.07
N GLY A 140 14.66 10.59 -25.43
CA GLY A 140 14.91 11.04 -26.82
C GLY A 140 14.18 12.32 -27.23
N GLU A 141 13.34 12.87 -26.37
CA GLU A 141 12.67 14.15 -26.59
C GLU A 141 12.91 15.06 -25.37
N ASP A 142 12.94 16.37 -25.58
CA ASP A 142 13.05 17.36 -24.50
C ASP A 142 11.68 17.56 -23.81
N LEU A 143 11.09 16.42 -23.42
CA LEU A 143 9.77 16.32 -22.83
C LEU A 143 9.85 15.87 -21.38
N THR A 144 8.91 16.36 -20.58
CA THR A 144 8.69 15.88 -19.22
C THR A 144 7.42 15.01 -19.20
N ALA A 145 7.58 13.72 -18.86
CA ALA A 145 6.45 12.84 -18.61
C ALA A 145 6.01 12.97 -17.15
N VAL A 146 4.72 13.16 -16.92
CA VAL A 146 4.13 13.30 -15.59
C VAL A 146 2.94 12.35 -15.47
N LEU A 147 2.89 11.61 -14.37
CA LEU A 147 1.71 10.85 -13.97
C LEU A 147 0.82 11.75 -13.12
N LEU A 148 -0.41 11.95 -13.55
CA LEU A 148 -1.39 12.77 -12.86
C LEU A 148 -2.48 11.90 -12.21
N ASP A 149 -3.08 12.41 -11.15
CA ASP A 149 -4.34 11.89 -10.61
C ASP A 149 -5.54 12.37 -11.42
N GLN A 150 -6.75 12.04 -10.97
CA GLN A 150 -8.00 12.42 -11.63
C GLN A 150 -8.30 13.93 -11.55
N GLU A 151 -7.70 14.63 -10.59
CA GLU A 151 -7.87 16.05 -10.33
C GLU A 151 -6.78 16.90 -11.01
N GLY A 152 -5.81 16.23 -11.64
CA GLY A 152 -4.67 16.87 -12.32
C GLY A 152 -3.46 17.10 -11.42
N GLY A 153 -3.49 16.61 -10.19
CA GLY A 153 -2.35 16.61 -9.27
C GLY A 153 -1.24 15.68 -9.75
N ALA A 154 0.02 16.10 -9.64
CA ALA A 154 1.13 15.28 -10.08
C ALA A 154 1.50 14.22 -9.04
N ILE A 155 1.40 12.94 -9.41
CA ILE A 155 1.78 11.78 -8.59
C ILE A 155 3.28 11.48 -8.74
N ALA A 156 3.80 11.51 -9.95
CA ALA A 156 5.20 11.22 -10.27
C ALA A 156 5.64 11.94 -11.55
N SER A 157 6.93 12.23 -11.69
CA SER A 157 7.49 12.92 -12.86
C SER A 157 8.82 12.27 -13.31
N SER A 158 9.10 12.36 -14.61
CA SER A 158 10.40 12.03 -15.17
C SER A 158 11.48 13.06 -14.83
N ARG A 159 11.09 14.27 -14.49
CA ARG A 159 11.99 15.39 -14.16
C ARG A 159 12.18 15.49 -12.65
N GLU A 160 13.44 15.55 -12.21
CA GLU A 160 13.79 15.80 -10.82
C GLU A 160 13.36 17.20 -10.38
N GLY A 161 12.85 17.33 -9.15
CA GLY A 161 12.36 18.59 -8.61
C GLY A 161 11.03 19.07 -9.18
N PHE A 162 10.33 18.26 -9.96
CA PHE A 162 8.95 18.56 -10.35
C PHE A 162 8.04 18.44 -9.11
N PRO A 163 7.21 19.46 -8.81
CA PRO A 163 6.31 19.38 -7.65
C PRO A 163 5.32 18.22 -7.81
N THR A 164 5.34 17.33 -6.84
CA THR A 164 4.43 16.16 -6.76
C THR A 164 3.82 16.11 -5.37
N GLY A 165 2.55 15.72 -5.27
CA GLY A 165 1.94 15.43 -3.97
C GLY A 165 1.39 16.63 -3.20
N GLU A 166 1.00 17.72 -3.87
CA GLU A 166 0.17 18.76 -3.25
C GLU A 166 -1.31 18.50 -3.47
#